data_c254d551268379e7e7a6ad93d3acb5ac
#
_entry.id   c254d551268379e7e7a6ad93d3acb5ac
#
_cell.length_a   1.000
_cell.length_b   1.000
_cell.length_c   1.000
_cell.angle_alpha   90.00
_cell.angle_beta   90.00
_cell.angle_gamma   90.00
#
_symmetry.space_group_name_H-M   'P 1'
#
loop_
_entity.id
_entity.type
_entity.pdbx_description
1 polymer ?
#
loop_
_entity_poly.entity_id
_entity_poly.type
_entity_poly.pdbx_seq_one_letter_code
_entity_poly.pdbx_strand_id
1 'polypeptide(L)'
;MKSSLVILYHREPYDEVLENGQIHYRAKKSPNGIVPTLKSFFATVNQGTWIAWKQLDEEQKEDFQERVTVEDDGDYAVRRIPLNAEQVKDFYHITSKEAFWPILHSFPWHFTYESSDWENFQTINRLFAEAACEEAADDALIWVHDYNLWLVPHYIRQLKPDARIAFFHHTPFPSVDIFNILPWREQIVDSLLCCDIVGFHIPRYSQNFIRIARSLREVEVVKKEAVSGHMTPVGTALAEPEVTTQLRYKGQLVNVDAFPVGTNPQQILSVLHQSKTQARLSQIKEELNGRKLIIAAGRVDYVKGNREMLEAYSRLLERSPD
;
A
#
# COMPACT_ATOMS: atom_id res chain seq x y z
N MET A 1 26.79 1.44 0.75
CA MET A 1 26.69 0.06 1.27
C MET A 1 25.33 -0.48 0.85
N LYS A 2 25.23 -1.77 0.50
CA LYS A 2 23.96 -2.41 0.12
C LYS A 2 23.13 -2.78 1.35
N SER A 3 21.82 -2.74 1.22
CA SER A 3 20.88 -2.93 2.30
C SER A 3 20.38 -4.37 2.41
N SER A 4 20.23 -4.87 3.64
CA SER A 4 19.63 -6.19 3.92
C SER A 4 18.10 -6.20 3.83
N LEU A 5 17.48 -5.00 3.93
CA LEU A 5 16.05 -4.78 3.73
C LEU A 5 15.84 -3.61 2.79
N VAL A 6 15.11 -3.84 1.69
CA VAL A 6 14.71 -2.80 0.75
C VAL A 6 13.19 -2.75 0.70
N ILE A 7 12.60 -1.65 1.15
CA ILE A 7 11.16 -1.41 1.13
C ILE A 7 10.82 -0.52 -0.05
N LEU A 8 9.92 -0.98 -0.93
CA LEU A 8 9.41 -0.20 -2.04
C LEU A 8 7.97 0.21 -1.75
N TYR A 9 7.75 1.49 -1.66
CA TYR A 9 6.42 2.09 -1.58
C TYR A 9 6.40 3.39 -2.36
N HIS A 10 5.31 3.65 -3.09
CA HIS A 10 5.26 4.77 -4.03
C HIS A 10 5.45 6.16 -3.40
N ARG A 11 5.25 6.31 -2.09
CA ARG A 11 5.36 7.59 -1.38
C ARG A 11 6.59 7.68 -0.51
N GLU A 12 7.14 8.90 -0.44
CA GLU A 12 8.24 9.25 0.46
C GLU A 12 7.80 9.16 1.94
N PRO A 13 8.65 8.60 2.82
CA PRO A 13 8.37 8.42 4.24
C PRO A 13 8.72 9.63 5.11
N TYR A 14 9.16 10.75 4.52
CA TYR A 14 9.68 11.93 5.21
C TYR A 14 8.97 13.22 4.75
N ASP A 15 9.20 14.27 5.51
CA ASP A 15 8.92 15.65 5.14
C ASP A 15 10.26 16.41 4.97
N GLU A 16 10.34 17.27 3.97
CA GLU A 16 11.49 18.17 3.75
C GLU A 16 11.31 19.41 4.61
N VAL A 17 12.25 19.68 5.50
CA VAL A 17 12.24 20.83 6.41
C VAL A 17 13.44 21.72 6.13
N LEU A 18 13.20 22.99 5.77
CA LEU A 18 14.27 23.96 5.56
C LEU A 18 14.67 24.59 6.90
N GLU A 19 15.90 24.32 7.36
CA GLU A 19 16.46 24.92 8.58
C GLU A 19 17.85 25.49 8.28
N ASN A 20 18.04 26.76 8.64
CA ASN A 20 19.32 27.47 8.42
C ASN A 20 19.87 27.41 6.98
N GLY A 21 18.97 27.36 5.98
CA GLY A 21 19.33 27.28 4.57
C GLY A 21 19.72 25.87 4.08
N GLN A 22 19.57 24.84 4.93
CA GLN A 22 19.79 23.43 4.59
C GLN A 22 18.47 22.65 4.64
N ILE A 23 18.31 21.68 3.73
CA ILE A 23 17.16 20.79 3.71
C ILE A 23 17.46 19.58 4.61
N HIS A 24 16.63 19.38 5.61
CA HIS A 24 16.60 18.21 6.49
C HIS A 24 15.46 17.28 6.10
N TYR A 25 15.72 15.99 6.09
CA TYR A 25 14.74 14.95 5.76
C TYR A 25 14.27 14.29 7.06
N ARG A 26 13.11 14.70 7.56
CA ARG A 26 12.56 14.22 8.83
C ARG A 26 11.45 13.22 8.61
N ALA A 27 11.49 12.12 9.34
CA ALA A 27 10.45 11.10 9.27
C ALA A 27 9.05 11.66 9.56
N LYS A 28 8.08 11.29 8.71
CA LYS A 28 6.68 11.72 8.88
C LYS A 28 6.14 11.29 10.23
N LYS A 29 5.63 12.25 11.00
CA LYS A 29 4.98 12.03 12.29
C LYS A 29 3.48 11.81 12.10
N SER A 30 3.12 10.67 11.52
CA SER A 30 1.71 10.26 11.45
C SER A 30 1.49 9.10 12.42
N PRO A 31 0.49 9.15 13.31
CA PRO A 31 0.22 8.05 14.24
C PRO A 31 -0.40 6.83 13.54
N ASN A 32 -0.90 7.00 12.33
CA ASN A 32 -1.63 5.98 11.58
C ASN A 32 -1.20 5.94 10.12
N GLY A 33 -1.33 4.77 9.50
CA GLY A 33 -1.09 4.56 8.08
C GLY A 33 0.07 3.62 7.79
N ILE A 34 0.30 3.37 6.51
CA ILE A 34 1.29 2.39 6.03
C ILE A 34 2.72 2.83 6.38
N VAL A 35 3.05 4.11 6.17
CA VAL A 35 4.42 4.62 6.34
C VAL A 35 4.96 4.39 7.75
N PRO A 36 4.26 4.77 8.86
CA PRO A 36 4.75 4.49 10.21
C PRO A 36 4.94 3.00 10.51
N THR A 37 4.05 2.15 9.97
CA THR A 37 4.16 0.70 10.15
C THR A 37 5.40 0.16 9.45
N LEU A 38 5.64 0.54 8.20
CA LEU A 38 6.76 0.02 7.42
C LEU A 38 8.11 0.52 7.93
N LYS A 39 8.21 1.80 8.30
CA LYS A 39 9.47 2.35 8.81
C LYS A 39 9.93 1.66 10.11
N SER A 40 9.00 1.12 10.92
CA SER A 40 9.36 0.41 12.16
C SER A 40 10.21 -0.84 11.91
N PHE A 41 10.17 -1.42 10.72
CA PHE A 41 11.00 -2.57 10.35
C PHE A 41 12.48 -2.21 10.19
N PHE A 42 12.81 -0.95 9.91
CA PHE A 42 14.21 -0.53 9.84
C PHE A 42 14.94 -0.64 11.18
N ALA A 43 14.21 -0.53 12.30
CA ALA A 43 14.79 -0.78 13.62
C ALA A 43 15.24 -2.23 13.84
N THR A 44 14.81 -3.17 12.99
CA THR A 44 15.16 -4.60 13.07
C THR A 44 16.37 -4.98 12.22
N VAL A 45 16.89 -4.06 11.43
CA VAL A 45 18.03 -4.30 10.51
C VAL A 45 19.10 -3.22 10.67
N ASN A 46 20.35 -3.59 10.40
CA ASN A 46 21.46 -2.65 10.50
C ASN A 46 21.50 -1.64 9.34
N GLN A 47 20.97 -2.05 8.19
CA GLN A 47 20.95 -1.23 6.97
C GLN A 47 19.67 -1.49 6.20
N GLY A 48 18.89 -0.44 6.00
CA GLY A 48 17.67 -0.47 5.24
C GLY A 48 17.56 0.69 4.26
N THR A 49 16.94 0.44 3.11
CA THR A 49 16.64 1.47 2.12
C THR A 49 15.15 1.47 1.81
N TRP A 50 14.56 2.66 1.82
CA TRP A 50 13.23 2.92 1.28
C TRP A 50 13.34 3.43 -0.14
N ILE A 51 12.51 2.94 -1.07
CA ILE A 51 12.46 3.44 -2.44
C ILE A 51 11.11 4.08 -2.70
N ALA A 52 11.13 5.33 -3.18
CA ALA A 52 9.94 6.09 -3.53
C ALA A 52 10.21 7.00 -4.75
N TRP A 53 9.15 7.47 -5.40
CA TRP A 53 9.31 8.51 -6.42
C TRP A 53 9.27 9.92 -5.82
N LYS A 54 9.95 10.84 -6.50
CA LYS A 54 9.91 12.29 -6.25
C LYS A 54 9.53 13.00 -7.53
N GLN A 55 8.47 13.82 -7.49
CA GLN A 55 8.20 14.71 -8.60
C GLN A 55 9.24 15.84 -8.61
N LEU A 56 9.82 16.08 -9.76
CA LEU A 56 10.78 17.16 -9.98
C LEU A 56 10.33 18.03 -11.14
N ASP A 57 10.44 19.34 -10.93
CA ASP A 57 10.37 20.33 -11.99
C ASP A 57 11.77 20.50 -12.63
N GLU A 58 11.84 21.03 -13.85
CA GLU A 58 13.11 21.20 -14.59
C GLU A 58 14.17 21.97 -13.78
N GLU A 59 13.74 23.01 -13.03
CA GLU A 59 14.61 23.86 -12.20
C GLU A 59 15.23 23.11 -10.99
N GLN A 60 14.60 22.03 -10.55
CA GLN A 60 15.04 21.25 -9.38
C GLN A 60 16.01 20.12 -9.73
N LYS A 61 16.26 19.86 -11.02
CA LYS A 61 17.08 18.73 -11.45
C LYS A 61 18.55 18.87 -11.07
N GLU A 62 19.09 20.08 -11.08
CA GLU A 62 20.53 20.33 -10.81
C GLU A 62 20.92 20.01 -9.36
N ASP A 63 20.03 20.25 -8.39
CA ASP A 63 20.25 20.03 -6.96
C ASP A 63 19.68 18.71 -6.44
N PHE A 64 19.14 17.87 -7.32
CA PHE A 64 18.46 16.65 -6.93
C PHE A 64 19.43 15.59 -6.41
N GLN A 65 19.23 15.21 -5.16
CA GLN A 65 19.94 14.08 -4.54
C GLN A 65 19.10 12.81 -4.68
N GLU A 66 19.54 11.85 -5.47
CA GLU A 66 18.85 10.57 -5.64
C GLU A 66 18.77 9.73 -4.36
N ARG A 67 19.71 9.93 -3.44
CA ARG A 67 19.78 9.20 -2.18
C ARG A 67 19.96 10.17 -1.02
N VAL A 68 19.04 10.11 -0.07
CA VAL A 68 19.06 10.92 1.15
C VAL A 68 18.99 10.04 2.39
N THR A 69 19.45 10.57 3.53
CA THR A 69 19.27 9.93 4.83
C THR A 69 18.12 10.62 5.55
N VAL A 70 17.20 9.84 6.10
CA VAL A 70 16.07 10.35 6.88
C VAL A 70 16.42 10.26 8.36
N GLU A 71 16.27 11.40 9.04
CA GLU A 71 16.45 11.52 10.48
C GLU A 71 15.23 10.92 11.21
N ASP A 72 15.44 9.84 11.97
CA ASP A 72 14.44 9.15 12.77
C ASP A 72 15.11 8.43 13.96
N ASP A 73 14.35 7.67 14.75
CA ASP A 73 14.85 6.75 15.78
C ASP A 73 15.60 5.54 15.15
N GLY A 74 16.71 5.82 14.49
CA GLY A 74 17.45 4.90 13.62
C GLY A 74 17.37 5.37 12.17
N ASP A 75 18.41 6.09 11.75
CA ASP A 75 18.50 6.65 10.40
C ASP A 75 18.44 5.56 9.33
N TYR A 76 17.69 5.81 8.26
CA TYR A 76 17.62 4.94 7.09
C TYR A 76 17.76 5.72 5.79
N ALA A 77 18.19 5.04 4.75
CA ALA A 77 18.35 5.66 3.45
C ALA A 77 17.02 5.68 2.68
N VAL A 78 16.81 6.73 1.88
CA VAL A 78 15.76 6.78 0.88
C VAL A 78 16.38 6.99 -0.50
N ARG A 79 16.14 6.03 -1.40
CA ARG A 79 16.47 6.14 -2.83
C ARG A 79 15.25 6.75 -3.53
N ARG A 80 15.44 7.89 -4.17
CA ARG A 80 14.37 8.65 -4.83
C ARG A 80 14.46 8.47 -6.34
N ILE A 81 13.31 8.15 -6.97
CA ILE A 81 13.18 8.03 -8.41
C ILE A 81 12.61 9.35 -8.94
N PRO A 82 13.37 10.12 -9.73
CA PRO A 82 12.90 11.38 -10.27
C PRO A 82 11.85 11.14 -11.35
N LEU A 83 10.68 11.73 -11.20
CA LEU A 83 9.61 11.72 -12.18
C LEU A 83 9.19 13.14 -12.52
N ASN A 84 8.93 13.44 -13.79
CA ASN A 84 8.34 14.71 -14.18
C ASN A 84 6.82 14.74 -13.93
N ALA A 85 6.20 15.91 -14.06
CA ALA A 85 4.78 16.10 -13.78
C ALA A 85 3.86 15.24 -14.66
N GLU A 86 4.21 15.02 -15.93
CA GLU A 86 3.46 14.17 -16.86
C GLU A 86 3.52 12.70 -16.42
N GLN A 87 4.71 12.18 -16.12
CA GLN A 87 4.89 10.83 -15.62
C GLN A 87 4.10 10.59 -14.32
N VAL A 88 4.09 11.56 -13.39
CA VAL A 88 3.31 11.46 -12.15
C VAL A 88 1.82 11.47 -12.43
N LYS A 89 1.35 12.33 -13.35
CA LYS A 89 -0.04 12.39 -13.76
C LYS A 89 -0.52 11.03 -14.27
N ASP A 90 0.19 10.45 -15.24
CA ASP A 90 -0.21 9.21 -15.90
C ASP A 90 -0.09 8.00 -14.96
N PHE A 91 1.01 7.92 -14.20
CA PHE A 91 1.24 6.82 -13.26
C PHE A 91 0.30 6.85 -12.07
N TYR A 92 0.22 8.00 -11.40
CA TYR A 92 -0.49 8.09 -10.12
C TYR A 92 -1.94 8.53 -10.27
N HIS A 93 -2.21 9.60 -11.03
CA HIS A 93 -3.58 10.13 -11.13
C HIS A 93 -4.44 9.32 -12.09
N ILE A 94 -3.92 8.90 -13.24
CA ILE A 94 -4.70 8.16 -14.23
C ILE A 94 -4.64 6.64 -13.93
N THR A 95 -3.49 6.01 -14.16
CA THR A 95 -3.40 4.53 -14.03
C THR A 95 -3.79 4.05 -12.64
N SER A 96 -3.24 4.67 -11.59
CA SER A 96 -3.52 4.22 -10.21
C SER A 96 -4.92 4.61 -9.74
N LYS A 97 -5.43 5.82 -10.05
CA LYS A 97 -6.68 6.34 -9.48
C LYS A 97 -7.89 6.16 -10.36
N GLU A 98 -7.74 6.21 -11.68
CA GLU A 98 -8.86 6.09 -12.60
C GLU A 98 -9.00 4.68 -13.18
N ALA A 99 -7.88 3.93 -13.33
CA ALA A 99 -7.96 2.56 -13.78
C ALA A 99 -8.00 1.55 -12.62
N PHE A 100 -7.01 1.54 -11.73
CA PHE A 100 -6.93 0.47 -10.71
C PHE A 100 -7.85 0.67 -9.51
N TRP A 101 -7.91 1.87 -8.97
CA TRP A 101 -8.69 2.17 -7.76
C TRP A 101 -10.17 1.76 -7.87
N PRO A 102 -10.90 2.05 -8.97
CA PRO A 102 -12.27 1.59 -9.14
C PRO A 102 -12.41 0.06 -9.13
N ILE A 103 -11.52 -0.63 -9.84
CA ILE A 103 -11.55 -2.09 -9.94
C ILE A 103 -11.29 -2.73 -8.57
N LEU A 104 -10.27 -2.24 -7.85
CA LEU A 104 -9.93 -2.73 -6.51
C LEU A 104 -11.08 -2.56 -5.51
N HIS A 105 -11.89 -1.53 -5.66
CA HIS A 105 -13.01 -1.23 -4.77
C HIS A 105 -14.37 -1.67 -5.31
N SER A 106 -14.39 -2.44 -6.42
CA SER A 106 -15.63 -2.96 -7.04
C SER A 106 -16.58 -1.88 -7.56
N PHE A 107 -16.03 -0.81 -8.15
CA PHE A 107 -16.74 0.25 -8.86
C PHE A 107 -16.39 0.27 -10.36
N PRO A 108 -16.60 -0.83 -11.11
CA PRO A 108 -16.09 -0.97 -12.48
C PRO A 108 -16.60 0.09 -13.46
N TRP A 109 -17.74 0.73 -13.18
CA TRP A 109 -18.30 1.82 -14.01
C TRP A 109 -17.51 3.14 -13.93
N HIS A 110 -16.54 3.26 -13.03
CA HIS A 110 -15.59 4.37 -12.96
C HIS A 110 -14.27 4.08 -13.66
N PHE A 111 -14.09 2.87 -14.19
CA PHE A 111 -12.86 2.47 -14.85
C PHE A 111 -12.63 3.20 -16.16
N THR A 112 -11.51 3.90 -16.27
CA THR A 112 -11.04 4.54 -17.51
C THR A 112 -9.54 4.35 -17.67
N TYR A 113 -9.03 4.32 -18.90
CA TYR A 113 -7.60 4.28 -19.20
C TYR A 113 -7.31 4.67 -20.65
N GLU A 114 -6.05 5.01 -20.92
CA GLU A 114 -5.47 5.13 -22.25
C GLU A 114 -4.23 4.22 -22.36
N SER A 115 -3.86 3.82 -23.59
CA SER A 115 -2.75 2.87 -23.79
C SER A 115 -1.39 3.43 -23.37
N SER A 116 -1.17 4.74 -23.56
CA SER A 116 0.05 5.44 -23.15
C SER A 116 0.29 5.40 -21.64
N ASP A 117 -0.79 5.43 -20.86
CA ASP A 117 -0.71 5.35 -19.39
C ASP A 117 -0.08 4.04 -18.92
N TRP A 118 -0.38 2.93 -19.62
CA TRP A 118 0.20 1.63 -19.31
C TRP A 118 1.69 1.54 -19.62
N GLU A 119 2.15 2.10 -20.71
CA GLU A 119 3.58 2.14 -21.08
C GLU A 119 4.39 2.92 -20.03
N ASN A 120 3.85 4.06 -19.58
CA ASN A 120 4.45 4.84 -18.52
C ASN A 120 4.45 4.07 -17.18
N PHE A 121 3.36 3.37 -16.84
CA PHE A 121 3.28 2.52 -15.66
C PHE A 121 4.35 1.42 -15.67
N GLN A 122 4.55 0.74 -16.80
CA GLN A 122 5.60 -0.26 -16.98
C GLN A 122 7.00 0.34 -16.80
N THR A 123 7.24 1.51 -17.40
CA THR A 123 8.52 2.21 -17.32
C THR A 123 8.86 2.56 -15.88
N ILE A 124 7.91 3.16 -15.14
CA ILE A 124 8.14 3.55 -13.75
C ILE A 124 8.35 2.32 -12.86
N ASN A 125 7.57 1.25 -13.03
CA ASN A 125 7.78 0.01 -12.28
C ASN A 125 9.16 -0.61 -12.56
N ARG A 126 9.68 -0.48 -13.77
CA ARG A 126 11.04 -0.90 -14.11
C ARG A 126 12.09 -0.08 -13.37
N LEU A 127 11.95 1.25 -13.33
CA LEU A 127 12.87 2.12 -12.57
C LEU A 127 12.89 1.75 -11.08
N PHE A 128 11.72 1.43 -10.49
CA PHE A 128 11.67 0.94 -9.11
C PHE A 128 12.43 -0.38 -8.94
N ALA A 129 12.31 -1.31 -9.86
CA ALA A 129 12.99 -2.60 -9.80
C ALA A 129 14.52 -2.45 -9.96
N GLU A 130 14.96 -1.60 -10.88
CA GLU A 130 16.38 -1.29 -11.09
C GLU A 130 16.98 -0.67 -9.81
N ALA A 131 16.35 0.34 -9.24
CA ALA A 131 16.78 0.95 -7.98
C ALA A 131 16.80 -0.08 -6.83
N ALA A 132 15.82 -0.98 -6.74
CA ALA A 132 15.80 -2.03 -5.73
C ALA A 132 16.97 -3.00 -5.89
N CYS A 133 17.30 -3.41 -7.09
CA CYS A 133 18.41 -4.30 -7.38
C CYS A 133 19.79 -3.65 -7.12
N GLU A 134 19.88 -2.33 -7.31
CA GLU A 134 21.08 -1.55 -7.00
C GLU A 134 21.31 -1.45 -5.48
N GLU A 135 20.25 -1.20 -4.70
CA GLU A 135 20.33 -1.01 -3.24
C GLU A 135 20.42 -2.35 -2.46
N ALA A 136 19.87 -3.43 -2.99
CA ALA A 136 19.78 -4.72 -2.31
C ALA A 136 21.11 -5.47 -2.23
N ALA A 137 21.49 -5.94 -1.04
CA ALA A 137 22.51 -6.97 -0.85
C ALA A 137 22.07 -8.30 -1.49
N ASP A 138 22.98 -9.28 -1.60
CA ASP A 138 22.67 -10.53 -2.30
C ASP A 138 21.63 -11.38 -1.56
N ASP A 139 21.61 -11.32 -0.22
CA ASP A 139 20.65 -12.00 0.65
C ASP A 139 19.51 -11.10 1.14
N ALA A 140 19.38 -9.91 0.58
CA ALA A 140 18.38 -8.93 1.01
C ALA A 140 16.95 -9.42 0.81
N LEU A 141 16.07 -8.99 1.71
CA LEU A 141 14.63 -9.02 1.48
C LEU A 141 14.22 -7.75 0.72
N ILE A 142 13.66 -7.92 -0.46
CA ILE A 142 13.04 -6.84 -1.23
C ILE A 142 11.52 -6.92 -1.00
N TRP A 143 10.98 -5.92 -0.33
CA TRP A 143 9.58 -5.90 0.09
C TRP A 143 8.79 -4.81 -0.64
N VAL A 144 7.97 -5.25 -1.59
CA VAL A 144 7.19 -4.38 -2.48
C VAL A 144 5.79 -4.17 -1.92
N HIS A 145 5.32 -2.93 -1.93
CA HIS A 145 4.03 -2.57 -1.34
C HIS A 145 3.08 -1.92 -2.34
N ASP A 146 1.88 -2.47 -2.36
CA ASP A 146 0.65 -1.96 -2.96
C ASP A 146 0.61 -1.94 -4.50
N TYR A 147 -0.57 -1.76 -5.03
CA TYR A 147 -0.94 -1.92 -6.46
C TYR A 147 -0.21 -0.98 -7.42
N ASN A 148 0.31 0.14 -6.94
CA ASN A 148 1.13 1.04 -7.75
C ASN A 148 2.41 0.38 -8.27
N LEU A 149 2.88 -0.69 -7.61
CA LEU A 149 4.11 -1.40 -7.90
C LEU A 149 3.89 -2.85 -8.33
N TRP A 150 2.73 -3.14 -8.91
CA TRP A 150 2.35 -4.50 -9.31
C TRP A 150 3.30 -5.18 -10.28
N LEU A 151 4.03 -4.43 -11.11
CA LEU A 151 4.96 -5.03 -12.09
C LEU A 151 6.42 -5.10 -11.60
N VAL A 152 6.73 -4.49 -10.47
CA VAL A 152 8.08 -4.48 -9.90
C VAL A 152 8.64 -5.89 -9.66
N PRO A 153 7.88 -6.86 -9.08
CA PRO A 153 8.40 -8.21 -8.87
C PRO A 153 8.88 -8.90 -10.15
N HIS A 154 8.15 -8.71 -11.26
CA HIS A 154 8.54 -9.26 -12.56
C HIS A 154 9.91 -8.74 -13.02
N TYR A 155 10.12 -7.42 -12.94
CA TYR A 155 11.38 -6.82 -13.36
C TYR A 155 12.53 -7.17 -12.40
N ILE A 156 12.29 -7.23 -11.08
CA ILE A 156 13.30 -7.72 -10.14
C ILE A 156 13.73 -9.15 -10.48
N ARG A 157 12.78 -10.05 -10.76
CA ARG A 157 13.07 -11.46 -11.08
C ARG A 157 13.87 -11.60 -12.37
N GLN A 158 13.68 -10.68 -13.34
CA GLN A 158 14.50 -10.64 -14.55
C GLN A 158 15.94 -10.17 -14.27
N LEU A 159 16.12 -9.18 -13.39
CA LEU A 159 17.43 -8.59 -13.08
C LEU A 159 18.22 -9.42 -12.06
N LYS A 160 17.53 -10.00 -11.07
CA LYS A 160 18.08 -10.85 -10.01
C LYS A 160 17.21 -12.11 -9.85
N PRO A 161 17.48 -13.19 -10.60
CA PRO A 161 16.66 -14.42 -10.58
C PRO A 161 16.47 -15.03 -9.17
N ASP A 162 17.46 -14.91 -8.30
CA ASP A 162 17.47 -15.51 -6.96
C ASP A 162 17.04 -14.52 -5.85
N ALA A 163 16.55 -13.33 -6.21
CA ALA A 163 16.13 -12.32 -5.23
C ALA A 163 14.99 -12.85 -4.35
N ARG A 164 15.03 -12.51 -3.06
CA ARG A 164 13.94 -12.79 -2.11
C ARG A 164 12.92 -11.64 -2.18
N ILE A 165 11.75 -11.90 -2.76
CA ILE A 165 10.73 -10.89 -3.05
C ILE A 165 9.49 -11.17 -2.21
N ALA A 166 9.12 -10.22 -1.34
CA ALA A 166 7.83 -10.17 -0.69
C ALA A 166 6.97 -9.06 -1.31
N PHE A 167 5.69 -9.32 -1.47
CA PHE A 167 4.71 -8.32 -1.89
C PHE A 167 3.58 -8.22 -0.86
N PHE A 168 3.14 -6.99 -0.53
CA PHE A 168 1.99 -6.79 0.33
C PHE A 168 0.96 -5.85 -0.31
N HIS A 169 -0.27 -6.32 -0.42
CA HIS A 169 -1.39 -5.59 -1.00
C HIS A 169 -2.21 -4.90 0.08
N HIS A 170 -2.17 -3.56 0.12
CA HIS A 170 -2.82 -2.77 1.16
C HIS A 170 -4.28 -2.42 0.87
N THR A 171 -4.72 -2.62 -0.36
CA THR A 171 -6.10 -2.36 -0.78
C THR A 171 -6.91 -3.65 -0.87
N PRO A 172 -8.24 -3.61 -0.97
CA PRO A 172 -9.03 -4.80 -1.32
C PRO A 172 -8.49 -5.47 -2.59
N PHE A 173 -8.59 -6.80 -2.66
CA PHE A 173 -8.34 -7.53 -3.90
C PHE A 173 -9.68 -8.09 -4.41
N PRO A 174 -10.11 -7.69 -5.64
CA PRO A 174 -11.48 -7.93 -6.09
C PRO A 174 -11.72 -9.39 -6.50
N SER A 175 -12.97 -9.73 -6.78
CA SER A 175 -13.32 -11.03 -7.37
C SER A 175 -12.81 -11.17 -8.80
N VAL A 176 -12.81 -12.41 -9.31
CA VAL A 176 -12.36 -12.75 -10.67
C VAL A 176 -13.06 -11.90 -11.73
N ASP A 177 -14.38 -11.78 -11.66
CA ASP A 177 -15.17 -11.06 -12.67
C ASP A 177 -14.80 -9.59 -12.75
N ILE A 178 -14.55 -8.96 -11.60
CA ILE A 178 -14.17 -7.54 -11.53
C ILE A 178 -12.71 -7.35 -11.98
N PHE A 179 -11.79 -8.21 -11.53
CA PHE A 179 -10.38 -8.10 -11.92
C PHE A 179 -10.17 -8.32 -13.41
N ASN A 180 -10.94 -9.20 -14.03
CA ASN A 180 -10.86 -9.52 -15.46
C ASN A 180 -11.26 -8.36 -16.39
N ILE A 181 -11.80 -7.28 -15.86
CA ILE A 181 -12.02 -6.03 -16.61
C ILE A 181 -10.69 -5.38 -16.99
N LEU A 182 -9.64 -5.56 -16.18
CA LEU A 182 -8.31 -5.00 -16.46
C LEU A 182 -7.70 -5.64 -17.72
N PRO A 183 -7.34 -4.85 -18.74
CA PRO A 183 -6.67 -5.38 -19.94
C PRO A 183 -5.35 -6.06 -19.61
N TRP A 184 -4.65 -5.58 -18.60
CA TRP A 184 -3.31 -6.01 -18.19
C TRP A 184 -3.31 -7.09 -17.08
N ARG A 185 -4.47 -7.69 -16.79
CA ARG A 185 -4.66 -8.69 -15.73
C ARG A 185 -3.64 -9.82 -15.75
N GLU A 186 -3.27 -10.29 -16.95
CA GLU A 186 -2.30 -11.36 -17.12
C GLU A 186 -0.89 -10.95 -16.70
N GLN A 187 -0.45 -9.76 -17.14
CA GLN A 187 0.87 -9.23 -16.79
C GLN A 187 0.98 -8.96 -15.27
N ILE A 188 -0.09 -8.45 -14.66
CA ILE A 188 -0.15 -8.22 -13.21
C ILE A 188 -0.04 -9.54 -12.45
N VAL A 189 -0.81 -10.55 -12.84
CA VAL A 189 -0.76 -11.88 -12.20
C VAL A 189 0.60 -12.55 -12.40
N ASP A 190 1.17 -12.51 -13.59
CA ASP A 190 2.50 -13.06 -13.87
C ASP A 190 3.56 -12.40 -12.98
N SER A 191 3.46 -11.09 -12.75
CA SER A 191 4.38 -10.36 -11.88
C SER A 191 4.23 -10.78 -10.42
N LEU A 192 3.02 -10.85 -9.90
CA LEU A 192 2.78 -11.26 -8.51
C LEU A 192 3.20 -12.73 -8.26
N LEU A 193 3.08 -13.58 -9.27
CA LEU A 193 3.57 -14.97 -9.20
C LEU A 193 5.11 -15.09 -9.27
N CYS A 194 5.85 -13.99 -9.48
CA CYS A 194 7.30 -13.93 -9.33
C CYS A 194 7.75 -13.73 -7.87
N CYS A 195 6.85 -13.48 -6.94
CA CYS A 195 7.15 -13.30 -5.53
C CYS A 195 7.35 -14.64 -4.81
N ASP A 196 8.14 -14.63 -3.72
CA ASP A 196 8.24 -15.75 -2.79
C ASP A 196 7.05 -15.77 -1.82
N ILE A 197 6.51 -14.57 -1.51
CA ILE A 197 5.30 -14.40 -0.71
C ILE A 197 4.46 -13.21 -1.19
N VAL A 198 3.15 -13.40 -1.27
CA VAL A 198 2.16 -12.35 -1.53
C VAL A 198 1.20 -12.27 -0.33
N GLY A 199 1.23 -11.14 0.36
CA GLY A 199 0.44 -10.86 1.56
C GLY A 199 -0.76 -9.96 1.29
N PHE A 200 -1.85 -10.22 2.04
CA PHE A 200 -3.09 -9.45 2.00
C PHE A 200 -3.59 -9.16 3.43
N HIS A 201 -4.57 -8.26 3.58
CA HIS A 201 -5.12 -7.96 4.91
C HIS A 201 -6.03 -9.04 5.46
N ILE A 202 -6.81 -9.70 4.60
CA ILE A 202 -7.81 -10.69 5.03
C ILE A 202 -7.81 -11.91 4.09
N PRO A 203 -8.22 -13.09 4.58
CA PRO A 203 -8.25 -14.32 3.79
C PRO A 203 -9.08 -14.23 2.50
N ARG A 204 -10.18 -13.48 2.49
CA ARG A 204 -10.95 -13.27 1.27
C ARG A 204 -10.10 -12.72 0.13
N TYR A 205 -9.22 -11.75 0.40
CA TYR A 205 -8.40 -11.13 -0.63
C TYR A 205 -7.31 -12.08 -1.14
N SER A 206 -6.68 -12.85 -0.24
CA SER A 206 -5.72 -13.87 -0.65
C SER A 206 -6.38 -14.94 -1.54
N GLN A 207 -7.58 -15.39 -1.19
CA GLN A 207 -8.31 -16.39 -1.98
C GLN A 207 -8.83 -15.82 -3.31
N ASN A 208 -9.20 -14.54 -3.38
CA ASN A 208 -9.52 -13.86 -4.64
C ASN A 208 -8.32 -13.87 -5.58
N PHE A 209 -7.13 -13.51 -5.09
CA PHE A 209 -5.89 -13.59 -5.89
C PHE A 209 -5.65 -15.01 -6.43
N ILE A 210 -5.77 -16.03 -5.58
CA ILE A 210 -5.58 -17.43 -5.97
C ILE A 210 -6.58 -17.85 -7.05
N ARG A 211 -7.85 -17.48 -6.90
CA ARG A 211 -8.89 -17.78 -7.90
C ARG A 211 -8.60 -17.10 -9.24
N ILE A 212 -8.14 -15.84 -9.21
CA ILE A 212 -7.71 -15.09 -10.40
C ILE A 212 -6.50 -15.75 -11.04
N ALA A 213 -5.46 -16.07 -10.27
CA ALA A 213 -4.27 -16.74 -10.78
C ALA A 213 -4.62 -18.07 -11.48
N ARG A 214 -5.49 -18.87 -10.87
CA ARG A 214 -5.97 -20.14 -11.46
C ARG A 214 -6.86 -19.95 -12.68
N SER A 215 -7.56 -18.84 -12.82
CA SER A 215 -8.39 -18.55 -14.00
C SER A 215 -7.56 -18.10 -15.20
N LEU A 216 -6.38 -17.52 -14.98
CA LEU A 216 -5.54 -16.93 -16.01
C LEU A 216 -4.29 -17.76 -16.33
N ARG A 217 -3.85 -18.63 -15.41
CA ARG A 217 -2.61 -19.40 -15.50
C ARG A 217 -2.78 -20.83 -14.98
N GLU A 218 -1.98 -21.73 -15.51
CA GLU A 218 -1.85 -23.08 -14.97
C GLU A 218 -0.99 -23.02 -13.70
N VAL A 219 -1.63 -22.93 -12.55
CA VAL A 219 -0.99 -22.97 -11.23
C VAL A 219 -1.44 -24.20 -10.45
N GLU A 220 -0.48 -24.87 -9.83
CA GLU A 220 -0.73 -26.01 -8.94
C GLU A 220 -0.99 -25.49 -7.51
N VAL A 221 -2.05 -25.99 -6.85
CA VAL A 221 -2.25 -25.78 -5.42
C VAL A 221 -1.41 -26.79 -4.64
N VAL A 222 -0.40 -26.29 -3.92
CA VAL A 222 0.54 -27.13 -3.18
C VAL A 222 0.08 -27.34 -1.74
N LYS A 223 -0.44 -26.30 -1.09
CA LYS A 223 -0.84 -26.36 0.32
C LYS A 223 -2.14 -25.63 0.58
N LYS A 224 -2.95 -26.24 1.49
CA LYS A 224 -4.12 -25.60 2.10
C LYS A 224 -3.99 -25.70 3.62
N GLU A 225 -4.51 -24.70 4.31
CA GLU A 225 -4.49 -24.65 5.78
C GLU A 225 -5.85 -24.15 6.30
N ALA A 226 -6.17 -24.52 7.53
CA ALA A 226 -7.32 -23.97 8.23
C ALA A 226 -7.12 -22.46 8.43
N VAL A 227 -8.20 -21.70 8.32
CA VAL A 227 -8.18 -20.26 8.63
C VAL A 227 -7.75 -20.08 10.09
N SER A 228 -6.80 -19.19 10.35
CA SER A 228 -6.26 -18.92 11.69
C SER A 228 -7.38 -18.61 12.69
N GLY A 229 -7.39 -19.31 13.82
CA GLY A 229 -8.36 -19.10 14.91
C GLY A 229 -8.28 -17.72 15.60
N HIS A 230 -7.25 -16.92 15.27
CA HIS A 230 -7.15 -15.52 15.72
C HIS A 230 -8.04 -14.57 14.92
N MET A 231 -8.53 -15.00 13.75
CA MET A 231 -9.43 -14.19 12.94
C MET A 231 -10.89 -14.51 13.30
N THR A 232 -11.67 -13.46 13.53
CA THR A 232 -13.13 -13.61 13.67
C THR A 232 -13.76 -13.99 12.32
N PRO A 233 -14.93 -14.66 12.29
CA PRO A 233 -15.64 -14.93 11.03
C PRO A 233 -15.86 -13.67 10.18
N VAL A 234 -16.11 -12.53 10.81
CA VAL A 234 -16.21 -11.23 10.14
C VAL A 234 -14.87 -10.77 9.58
N GLY A 235 -13.78 -10.98 10.33
CA GLY A 235 -12.43 -10.61 9.91
C GLY A 235 -11.90 -11.45 8.75
N THR A 236 -12.30 -12.73 8.64
CA THR A 236 -11.92 -13.57 7.50
C THR A 236 -12.65 -13.19 6.22
N ALA A 237 -13.90 -12.72 6.36
CA ALA A 237 -14.85 -12.47 5.27
C ALA A 237 -15.01 -13.69 4.31
N LEU A 238 -14.81 -14.90 4.83
CA LEU A 238 -14.96 -16.17 4.11
C LEU A 238 -15.83 -17.13 4.90
N ALA A 239 -16.54 -17.98 4.17
CA ALA A 239 -17.28 -19.12 4.75
C ALA A 239 -16.48 -20.43 4.71
N GLU A 240 -15.45 -20.51 3.86
CA GLU A 240 -14.63 -21.70 3.74
C GLU A 240 -13.73 -21.89 4.98
N PRO A 241 -13.68 -23.11 5.54
CA PRO A 241 -12.83 -23.39 6.71
C PRO A 241 -11.35 -23.49 6.38
N GLU A 242 -11.02 -23.69 5.12
CA GLU A 242 -9.66 -23.83 4.63
C GLU A 242 -9.34 -22.81 3.54
N VAL A 243 -8.12 -22.34 3.53
CA VAL A 243 -7.58 -21.42 2.54
C VAL A 243 -6.36 -22.03 1.87
N THR A 244 -6.18 -21.76 0.58
CA THR A 244 -4.92 -22.09 -0.10
C THR A 244 -3.84 -21.11 0.36
N THR A 245 -2.68 -21.65 0.78
CA THR A 245 -1.56 -20.86 1.29
C THR A 245 -0.29 -21.01 0.48
N GLN A 246 -0.25 -21.94 -0.48
CA GLN A 246 0.92 -22.10 -1.35
C GLN A 246 0.51 -22.58 -2.75
N LEU A 247 1.09 -21.93 -3.74
CA LEU A 247 0.96 -22.25 -5.15
C LEU A 247 2.31 -22.62 -5.74
N ARG A 248 2.30 -23.40 -6.86
CA ARG A 248 3.46 -23.58 -7.73
C ARG A 248 3.16 -23.04 -9.12
N TYR A 249 4.03 -22.18 -9.61
CA TYR A 249 3.95 -21.60 -10.94
C TYR A 249 5.31 -21.66 -11.62
N LYS A 250 5.40 -22.29 -12.80
CA LYS A 250 6.65 -22.45 -13.56
C LYS A 250 7.83 -22.97 -12.71
N GLY A 251 7.53 -23.88 -11.77
CA GLY A 251 8.53 -24.47 -10.87
C GLY A 251 8.81 -23.68 -9.59
N GLN A 252 8.44 -22.40 -9.51
CA GLN A 252 8.59 -21.57 -8.33
C GLN A 252 7.44 -21.79 -7.34
N LEU A 253 7.76 -21.85 -6.05
CA LEU A 253 6.78 -21.84 -4.97
C LEU A 253 6.43 -20.39 -4.59
N VAL A 254 5.14 -20.11 -4.50
CA VAL A 254 4.59 -18.80 -4.10
C VAL A 254 3.73 -18.99 -2.87
N ASN A 255 4.14 -18.42 -1.75
CA ASN A 255 3.31 -18.39 -0.55
C ASN A 255 2.28 -17.26 -0.66
N VAL A 256 1.05 -17.53 -0.25
CA VAL A 256 -0.04 -16.55 -0.28
C VAL A 256 -0.75 -16.59 1.05
N ASP A 257 -0.78 -15.48 1.79
CA ASP A 257 -1.38 -15.46 3.11
C ASP A 257 -2.03 -14.10 3.46
N ALA A 258 -2.70 -14.07 4.59
CA ALA A 258 -3.34 -12.89 5.13
C ALA A 258 -2.66 -12.44 6.43
N PHE A 259 -2.20 -11.19 6.44
CA PHE A 259 -1.54 -10.53 7.56
C PHE A 259 -2.30 -9.26 7.92
N PRO A 260 -3.29 -9.31 8.83
CA PRO A 260 -4.04 -8.12 9.21
C PRO A 260 -3.12 -7.10 9.88
N VAL A 261 -3.11 -5.88 9.32
CA VAL A 261 -2.37 -4.76 9.94
C VAL A 261 -3.26 -4.14 10.99
N GLY A 262 -2.81 -4.18 12.23
CA GLY A 262 -3.50 -3.60 13.37
C GLY A 262 -3.13 -2.15 13.62
N THR A 263 -3.70 -1.60 14.69
CA THR A 263 -3.33 -0.28 15.24
C THR A 263 -2.65 -0.48 16.60
N ASN A 264 -1.99 0.57 17.09
CA ASN A 264 -1.38 0.58 18.42
C ASN A 264 -2.31 1.27 19.45
N PRO A 265 -3.06 0.49 20.27
CA PRO A 265 -3.97 1.07 21.25
C PRO A 265 -3.26 1.93 22.31
N GLN A 266 -2.04 1.54 22.72
CA GLN A 266 -1.26 2.27 23.72
C GLN A 266 -0.89 3.67 23.23
N GLN A 267 -0.52 3.79 21.95
CA GLN A 267 -0.24 5.09 21.35
C GLN A 267 -1.49 5.97 21.30
N ILE A 268 -2.65 5.40 20.96
CA ILE A 268 -3.93 6.14 20.98
C ILE A 268 -4.24 6.63 22.39
N LEU A 269 -4.10 5.76 23.39
CA LEU A 269 -4.32 6.11 24.78
C LEU A 269 -3.32 7.19 25.26
N SER A 270 -2.06 7.11 24.87
CA SER A 270 -1.06 8.13 25.22
C SER A 270 -1.42 9.51 24.69
N VAL A 271 -1.92 9.59 23.45
CA VAL A 271 -2.42 10.84 22.84
C VAL A 271 -3.67 11.33 23.59
N LEU A 272 -4.57 10.44 23.96
CA LEU A 272 -5.79 10.78 24.70
C LEU A 272 -5.46 11.43 26.05
N HIS A 273 -4.42 10.98 26.75
CA HIS A 273 -4.03 11.50 28.07
C HIS A 273 -3.21 12.80 28.00
N GLN A 274 -2.84 13.29 26.83
CA GLN A 274 -2.12 14.58 26.72
C GLN A 274 -3.02 15.75 27.15
N SER A 275 -2.45 16.70 27.88
CA SER A 275 -3.20 17.89 28.40
C SER A 275 -3.93 18.65 27.29
N LYS A 276 -3.30 18.81 26.12
CA LYS A 276 -3.93 19.47 24.97
C LYS A 276 -5.18 18.71 24.48
N THR A 277 -5.12 17.38 24.44
CA THR A 277 -6.24 16.52 24.02
C THR A 277 -7.37 16.57 25.02
N GLN A 278 -7.06 16.54 26.33
CA GLN A 278 -8.06 16.65 27.39
C GLN A 278 -8.75 18.01 27.39
N ALA A 279 -8.01 19.10 27.18
CA ALA A 279 -8.59 20.44 27.05
C ALA A 279 -9.56 20.51 25.85
N ARG A 280 -9.17 19.93 24.67
CA ARG A 280 -10.05 19.90 23.51
C ARG A 280 -11.29 19.03 23.73
N LEU A 281 -11.15 17.92 24.45
CA LEU A 281 -12.27 17.04 24.80
C LEU A 281 -13.29 17.78 25.68
N SER A 282 -12.82 18.57 26.65
CA SER A 282 -13.69 19.39 27.50
C SER A 282 -14.45 20.42 26.67
N GLN A 283 -13.79 21.14 25.77
CA GLN A 283 -14.44 22.09 24.87
C GLN A 283 -15.53 21.43 24.02
N ILE A 284 -15.22 20.24 23.40
CA ILE A 284 -16.20 19.52 22.60
C ILE A 284 -17.42 19.11 23.44
N LYS A 285 -17.23 18.67 24.68
CA LYS A 285 -18.33 18.34 25.59
C LYS A 285 -19.22 19.56 25.91
N GLU A 286 -18.61 20.73 26.13
CA GLU A 286 -19.34 22.00 26.34
C GLU A 286 -20.12 22.42 25.09
N GLU A 287 -19.47 22.39 23.91
CA GLU A 287 -20.10 22.69 22.60
C GLU A 287 -21.30 21.79 22.31
N LEU A 288 -21.21 20.51 22.69
CA LEU A 288 -22.29 19.54 22.49
C LEU A 288 -23.51 19.83 23.36
N ASN A 289 -23.31 20.35 24.55
CA ASN A 289 -24.40 20.69 25.49
C ASN A 289 -25.46 19.59 25.64
N GLY A 290 -25.01 18.33 25.85
CA GLY A 290 -25.87 17.17 25.97
C GLY A 290 -26.41 16.56 24.68
N ARG A 291 -26.11 17.16 23.52
CA ARG A 291 -26.48 16.58 22.21
C ARG A 291 -25.66 15.34 21.89
N LYS A 292 -26.24 14.43 21.12
CA LYS A 292 -25.54 13.25 20.60
C LYS A 292 -24.54 13.67 19.52
N LEU A 293 -23.32 13.10 19.56
CA LEU A 293 -22.30 13.35 18.57
C LEU A 293 -22.23 12.18 17.59
N ILE A 294 -22.38 12.47 16.30
CA ILE A 294 -22.10 11.54 15.20
C ILE A 294 -20.85 12.05 14.50
N ILE A 295 -19.82 11.19 14.43
CA ILE A 295 -18.55 11.54 13.79
C ILE A 295 -18.36 10.68 12.54
N ALA A 296 -18.00 11.35 11.44
CA ALA A 296 -17.44 10.71 10.26
C ALA A 296 -16.10 11.37 9.93
N ALA A 297 -15.06 10.57 9.79
CA ALA A 297 -13.72 11.05 9.46
C ALA A 297 -13.12 10.18 8.35
N GLY A 298 -12.66 10.84 7.30
CA GLY A 298 -12.05 10.15 6.15
C GLY A 298 -11.66 11.13 5.06
N ARG A 299 -10.95 10.64 4.05
CA ARG A 299 -10.70 11.42 2.83
C ARG A 299 -12.00 11.58 2.05
N VAL A 300 -12.12 12.66 1.30
CA VAL A 300 -13.19 12.81 0.30
C VAL A 300 -12.86 11.87 -0.87
N ASP A 301 -13.56 10.74 -0.92
CA ASP A 301 -13.35 9.67 -1.88
C ASP A 301 -14.68 8.92 -2.03
N TYR A 302 -15.11 8.63 -3.26
CA TYR A 302 -16.40 7.97 -3.51
C TYR A 302 -16.49 6.57 -2.86
N VAL A 303 -15.37 5.87 -2.69
CA VAL A 303 -15.33 4.56 -2.01
C VAL A 303 -15.61 4.65 -0.50
N LYS A 304 -15.63 5.85 0.08
CA LYS A 304 -15.92 6.07 1.50
C LYS A 304 -17.41 6.34 1.79
N GLY A 305 -18.25 6.44 0.75
CA GLY A 305 -19.68 6.64 0.92
C GLY A 305 -20.05 7.98 1.57
N ASN A 306 -19.28 9.04 1.34
CA ASN A 306 -19.51 10.35 1.98
C ASN A 306 -20.89 10.93 1.60
N ARG A 307 -21.31 10.75 0.35
CA ARG A 307 -22.63 11.19 -0.13
C ARG A 307 -23.75 10.41 0.55
N GLU A 308 -23.65 9.10 0.55
CA GLU A 308 -24.62 8.18 1.14
C GLU A 308 -24.77 8.43 2.66
N MET A 309 -23.67 8.73 3.33
CA MET A 309 -23.66 9.11 4.75
C MET A 309 -24.44 10.42 5.01
N LEU A 310 -24.23 11.46 4.17
CA LEU A 310 -24.96 12.73 4.30
C LEU A 310 -26.45 12.55 4.00
N GLU A 311 -26.79 11.75 2.99
CA GLU A 311 -28.19 11.42 2.67
C GLU A 311 -28.85 10.64 3.83
N ALA A 312 -28.12 9.68 4.43
CA ALA A 312 -28.62 8.93 5.60
C ALA A 312 -28.85 9.85 6.79
N TYR A 313 -27.94 10.80 7.03
CA TYR A 313 -28.08 11.78 8.10
C TYR A 313 -29.28 12.73 7.87
N SER A 314 -29.47 13.22 6.65
CA SER A 314 -30.64 14.04 6.30
C SER A 314 -31.94 13.31 6.60
N ARG A 315 -32.06 12.03 6.18
CA ARG A 315 -33.24 11.19 6.47
C ARG A 315 -33.42 10.92 7.96
N LEU A 316 -32.33 10.83 8.72
CA LEU A 316 -32.41 10.68 10.18
C LEU A 316 -33.05 11.92 10.81
N LEU A 317 -32.62 13.12 10.42
CA LEU A 317 -33.20 14.39 10.93
C LEU A 317 -34.69 14.57 10.56
N GLU A 318 -35.09 14.11 9.36
CA GLU A 318 -36.51 14.14 8.94
C GLU A 318 -37.39 13.20 9.81
N ARG A 319 -36.83 12.07 10.26
CA ARG A 319 -37.57 11.07 11.07
C ARG A 319 -37.51 11.34 12.58
N SER A 320 -36.50 12.03 13.03
CA SER A 320 -36.22 12.31 14.44
C SER A 320 -35.65 13.72 14.54
N PRO A 321 -36.48 14.76 14.41
CA PRO A 321 -36.08 16.16 14.39
C PRO A 321 -35.57 16.68 15.75
N ASP A 322 -35.83 15.94 16.87
CA ASP A 322 -35.48 16.31 18.26
C ASP A 322 -34.14 15.71 18.71
#